data_a58cd2c1f54113f6f7f25f1fbae096ea
#
_entry.id   a58cd2c1f54113f6f7f25f1fbae096ea
#
_cell.length_a   1.000
_cell.length_b   1.000
_cell.length_c   1.000
_cell.angle_alpha   90.00
_cell.angle_beta   90.00
_cell.angle_gamma   90.00
#
_symmetry.space_group_name_H-M   'P 1'
#
loop_
_entity.id
_entity.type
_entity.pdbx_description
1 polymer ?
#
loop_
_entity_poly.entity_id
_entity_poly.type
_entity_poly.pdbx_seq_one_letter_code
_entity_poly.pdbx_strand_id
1 'polypeptide(L)'
;MQKTRRIISLMATFVMAMMIFVGCSSKPTTMQDREGNEFNVPTQVNTIISTAPSNTEVLVALGLADKLVAVDKYSADVEGISEDIPKIDFRNPDAEAIIALNPDIVIASGHNKAGDEDPFALIKEAGIPVAYIPSSYSID
;
A
#
# COMPACT_ATOMS: atom_id res chain seq x y z
N MET A 1 -46.62 28.01 27.27
CA MET A 1 -45.83 26.88 27.87
C MET A 1 -45.67 25.68 26.92
N GLN A 2 -46.64 25.31 26.10
CA GLN A 2 -46.48 24.16 25.18
C GLN A 2 -45.53 24.40 24.00
N LYS A 3 -45.44 25.61 23.41
CA LYS A 3 -44.53 25.96 22.32
C LYS A 3 -43.04 25.88 22.72
N THR A 4 -42.74 26.36 23.94
CA THR A 4 -41.36 26.35 24.44
C THR A 4 -40.85 24.92 24.71
N ARG A 5 -41.70 24.02 25.19
CA ARG A 5 -41.36 22.59 25.42
C ARG A 5 -41.11 21.86 24.09
N ARG A 6 -41.84 22.20 23.01
CA ARG A 6 -41.63 21.61 21.66
C ARG A 6 -40.29 22.08 21.03
N ILE A 7 -39.91 23.33 21.24
CA ILE A 7 -38.66 23.89 20.73
C ILE A 7 -37.44 23.26 21.46
N ILE A 8 -37.56 23.11 22.77
CA ILE A 8 -36.50 22.46 23.59
C ILE A 8 -36.36 20.98 23.20
N SER A 9 -37.47 20.28 22.94
CA SER A 9 -37.43 18.87 22.50
C SER A 9 -36.79 18.71 21.11
N LEU A 10 -37.10 19.64 20.17
CA LEU A 10 -36.51 19.64 18.82
C LEU A 10 -35.01 19.98 18.84
N MET A 11 -34.58 20.90 19.71
CA MET A 11 -33.14 21.19 19.87
C MET A 11 -32.39 20.04 20.50
N ALA A 12 -33.00 19.36 21.48
CA ALA A 12 -32.36 18.19 22.12
C ALA A 12 -32.18 17.02 21.15
N THR A 13 -33.14 16.77 20.24
CA THR A 13 -33.02 15.72 19.20
C THR A 13 -32.00 16.11 18.15
N PHE A 14 -31.83 17.39 17.81
CA PHE A 14 -30.85 17.85 16.83
C PHE A 14 -29.41 17.76 17.37
N VAL A 15 -29.20 18.06 18.66
CA VAL A 15 -27.90 17.93 19.33
C VAL A 15 -27.50 16.43 19.47
N MET A 16 -28.48 15.55 19.73
CA MET A 16 -28.23 14.10 19.85
C MET A 16 -27.89 13.45 18.50
N ALA A 17 -28.41 13.97 17.39
CA ALA A 17 -28.08 13.50 16.04
C ALA A 17 -26.66 13.93 15.57
N MET A 18 -26.09 14.98 16.16
CA MET A 18 -24.76 15.49 15.81
C MET A 18 -23.61 14.72 16.48
N MET A 19 -23.89 13.90 17.51
CA MET A 19 -22.87 13.13 18.22
C MET A 19 -22.49 11.78 17.58
N ILE A 20 -23.10 11.39 16.44
CA ILE A 20 -22.86 10.09 15.82
C ILE A 20 -21.71 10.14 14.79
N PHE A 21 -21.13 11.32 14.51
CA PHE A 21 -19.98 11.47 13.61
C PHE A 21 -18.63 11.56 14.31
N VAL A 22 -18.46 10.89 15.46
CA VAL A 22 -17.11 10.60 15.94
C VAL A 22 -16.61 9.42 15.11
N GLY A 23 -16.17 9.71 13.89
CA GLY A 23 -15.45 8.77 13.06
C GLY A 23 -14.22 8.30 13.83
N CYS A 24 -14.13 7.01 14.08
CA CYS A 24 -12.91 6.36 14.56
C CYS A 24 -11.82 6.62 13.51
N SER A 25 -11.06 7.69 13.64
CA SER A 25 -9.83 7.89 12.89
C SER A 25 -8.82 6.92 13.47
N SER A 26 -8.75 5.72 12.92
CA SER A 26 -7.65 4.80 13.20
C SER A 26 -6.36 5.52 12.80
N LYS A 27 -5.47 5.74 13.77
CA LYS A 27 -4.13 6.26 13.47
C LYS A 27 -3.48 5.30 12.48
N PRO A 28 -2.83 5.81 11.44
CA PRO A 28 -2.07 4.96 10.54
C PRO A 28 -1.04 4.17 11.36
N THR A 29 -0.99 2.87 11.15
CA THR A 29 0.02 2.02 11.79
C THR A 29 1.30 2.17 11.00
N THR A 30 2.33 2.75 11.62
CA THR A 30 3.66 2.81 11.03
C THR A 30 4.40 1.51 11.34
N MET A 31 5.03 0.91 10.35
CA MET A 31 5.91 -0.23 10.49
C MET A 31 7.30 0.10 9.95
N GLN A 32 8.29 -0.58 10.46
CA GLN A 32 9.65 -0.55 9.92
C GLN A 32 9.89 -1.86 9.15
N ASP A 33 10.39 -1.75 7.92
CA ASP A 33 10.79 -2.91 7.14
C ASP A 33 12.17 -3.44 7.62
N ARG A 34 12.61 -4.53 7.02
CA ARG A 34 13.88 -5.17 7.43
C ARG A 34 15.14 -4.43 6.94
N GLU A 35 14.97 -3.43 6.08
CA GLU A 35 16.00 -2.50 5.62
C GLU A 35 16.04 -1.22 6.48
N GLY A 36 15.18 -1.13 7.50
CA GLY A 36 15.11 0.01 8.42
C GLY A 36 14.27 1.19 7.91
N ASN A 37 13.53 1.06 6.79
CA ASN A 37 12.67 2.12 6.32
C ASN A 37 11.32 2.08 7.04
N GLU A 38 10.83 3.23 7.45
CA GLU A 38 9.49 3.37 8.01
C GLU A 38 8.48 3.63 6.90
N PHE A 39 7.34 2.99 6.97
CA PHE A 39 6.21 3.19 6.06
C PHE A 39 4.88 3.05 6.79
N ASN A 40 3.86 3.73 6.30
CA ASN A 40 2.51 3.59 6.81
C ASN A 40 1.85 2.36 6.19
N VAL A 41 1.38 1.45 7.05
CA VAL A 41 0.66 0.25 6.60
C VAL A 41 -0.73 0.68 6.14
N PRO A 42 -1.12 0.38 4.89
CA PRO A 42 -2.48 0.62 4.44
C PRO A 42 -3.49 -0.15 5.28
N THR A 43 -4.63 0.45 5.60
CA THR A 43 -5.72 -0.23 6.32
C THR A 43 -6.39 -1.31 5.49
N GLN A 44 -6.31 -1.19 4.18
CA GLN A 44 -6.75 -2.17 3.19
C GLN A 44 -5.73 -2.24 2.08
N VAL A 45 -5.43 -3.45 1.59
CA VAL A 45 -4.55 -3.69 0.45
C VAL A 45 -5.34 -4.42 -0.62
N ASN A 46 -5.65 -3.73 -1.72
CA ASN A 46 -6.35 -4.27 -2.88
C ASN A 46 -5.46 -4.28 -4.13
N THR A 47 -4.46 -3.40 -4.18
CA THR A 47 -3.56 -3.23 -5.32
C THR A 47 -2.11 -3.26 -4.85
N ILE A 48 -1.33 -4.16 -5.41
CA ILE A 48 0.07 -4.41 -5.03
C ILE A 48 0.94 -4.34 -6.28
N ILE A 49 2.08 -3.70 -6.17
CA ILE A 49 3.18 -3.82 -7.14
C ILE A 49 4.29 -4.64 -6.50
N SER A 50 4.80 -5.65 -7.20
CA SER A 50 5.93 -6.47 -6.79
C SER A 50 7.13 -6.23 -7.68
N THR A 51 8.32 -5.98 -7.09
CA THR A 51 9.51 -5.60 -7.83
C THR A 51 10.63 -6.65 -7.80
N ALA A 52 10.30 -7.88 -7.44
CA ALA A 52 11.24 -9.00 -7.49
C ALA A 52 10.50 -10.33 -7.65
N PRO A 53 11.04 -11.30 -8.42
CA PRO A 53 10.42 -12.61 -8.61
C PRO A 53 10.12 -13.34 -7.29
N SER A 54 11.06 -13.34 -6.36
CA SER A 54 10.87 -13.99 -5.05
C SER A 54 9.71 -13.41 -4.25
N ASN A 55 9.51 -12.08 -4.31
CA ASN A 55 8.37 -11.42 -3.68
C ASN A 55 7.07 -11.79 -4.39
N THR A 56 7.09 -11.82 -5.73
CA THR A 56 5.95 -12.21 -6.56
C THR A 56 5.52 -13.64 -6.29
N GLU A 57 6.45 -14.59 -6.25
CA GLU A 57 6.18 -16.00 -5.89
C GLU A 57 5.52 -16.13 -4.52
N VAL A 58 6.02 -15.41 -3.52
CA VAL A 58 5.44 -15.43 -2.17
C VAL A 58 4.02 -14.84 -2.17
N LEU A 59 3.79 -13.71 -2.88
CA LEU A 59 2.46 -13.11 -2.96
C LEU A 59 1.46 -14.03 -3.65
N VAL A 60 1.88 -14.72 -4.73
CA VAL A 60 1.05 -15.73 -5.41
C VAL A 60 0.75 -16.90 -4.47
N ALA A 61 1.75 -17.42 -3.77
CA ALA A 61 1.58 -18.53 -2.81
C ALA A 61 0.65 -18.16 -1.65
N LEU A 62 0.57 -16.88 -1.29
CA LEU A 62 -0.38 -16.35 -0.30
C LEU A 62 -1.79 -16.12 -0.88
N GLY A 63 -2.03 -16.41 -2.15
CA GLY A 63 -3.31 -16.21 -2.81
C GLY A 63 -3.61 -14.75 -3.15
N LEU A 64 -2.58 -13.91 -3.31
CA LEU A 64 -2.71 -12.48 -3.59
C LEU A 64 -2.46 -12.13 -5.06
N ALA A 65 -2.41 -13.11 -5.97
CA ALA A 65 -2.18 -12.90 -7.40
C ALA A 65 -3.17 -11.88 -8.01
N ASP A 66 -4.44 -11.96 -7.64
CA ASP A 66 -5.49 -11.07 -8.14
C ASP A 66 -5.32 -9.60 -7.70
N LYS A 67 -4.46 -9.34 -6.71
CA LYS A 67 -4.15 -8.00 -6.23
C LYS A 67 -2.93 -7.40 -6.91
N LEU A 68 -2.17 -8.18 -7.66
CA LEU A 68 -1.02 -7.68 -8.38
C LEU A 68 -1.47 -6.85 -9.59
N VAL A 69 -1.10 -5.57 -9.61
CA VAL A 69 -1.41 -4.63 -10.71
C VAL A 69 -0.20 -4.38 -11.60
N ALA A 70 1.01 -4.67 -11.13
CA ALA A 70 2.22 -4.71 -11.92
C ALA A 70 3.27 -5.58 -11.21
N VAL A 71 4.18 -6.15 -12.02
CA VAL A 71 5.33 -6.91 -11.51
C VAL A 71 6.60 -6.45 -12.21
N ASP A 72 7.77 -6.81 -11.67
CA ASP A 72 9.01 -6.59 -12.40
C ASP A 72 9.12 -7.49 -13.64
N LYS A 73 9.96 -7.08 -14.58
CA LYS A 73 10.12 -7.78 -15.87
C LYS A 73 10.60 -9.23 -15.75
N TYR A 74 11.25 -9.60 -14.63
CA TYR A 74 11.72 -10.97 -14.40
C TYR A 74 10.70 -11.85 -13.70
N SER A 75 9.59 -11.27 -13.25
CA SER A 75 8.47 -12.00 -12.65
C SER A 75 7.43 -12.47 -13.67
N ALA A 76 7.65 -12.22 -14.96
CA ALA A 76 6.69 -12.53 -16.02
C ALA A 76 6.36 -14.04 -16.12
N ASP A 77 7.33 -14.89 -15.77
CA ASP A 77 7.22 -16.35 -15.87
C ASP A 77 6.77 -17.00 -14.55
N VAL A 78 6.44 -16.20 -13.52
CA VAL A 78 5.93 -16.74 -12.26
C VAL A 78 4.55 -17.33 -12.49
N GLU A 79 4.37 -18.61 -12.15
CA GLU A 79 3.10 -19.32 -12.30
C GLU A 79 1.98 -18.62 -11.53
N GLY A 80 0.83 -18.44 -12.16
CA GLY A 80 -0.32 -17.75 -11.56
C GLY A 80 -0.38 -16.23 -11.84
N ILE A 81 0.59 -15.68 -12.56
CA ILE A 81 0.58 -14.29 -13.02
C ILE A 81 -0.02 -14.19 -14.43
N SER A 82 -0.85 -13.17 -14.67
CA SER A 82 -1.38 -12.88 -16.01
C SER A 82 -0.24 -12.45 -16.95
N GLU A 83 -0.25 -12.97 -18.18
CA GLU A 83 0.70 -12.59 -19.22
C GLU A 83 0.63 -11.09 -19.57
N ASP A 84 -0.58 -10.52 -19.47
CA ASP A 84 -0.86 -9.11 -19.78
C ASP A 84 -0.58 -8.15 -18.63
N ILE A 85 -0.13 -8.64 -17.46
CA ILE A 85 0.17 -7.77 -16.34
C ILE A 85 1.26 -6.76 -16.71
N PRO A 86 1.11 -5.46 -16.37
CA PRO A 86 2.14 -4.45 -16.58
C PRO A 86 3.48 -4.85 -15.95
N LYS A 87 4.57 -4.67 -16.70
CA LYS A 87 5.92 -4.97 -16.25
C LYS A 87 6.71 -3.70 -16.03
N ILE A 88 7.36 -3.59 -14.89
CA ILE A 88 8.18 -2.43 -14.52
C ILE A 88 9.67 -2.78 -14.54
N ASP A 89 10.50 -1.79 -14.82
CA ASP A 89 11.94 -1.90 -14.57
C ASP A 89 12.25 -1.45 -13.15
N PHE A 90 12.55 -2.37 -12.27
CA PHE A 90 12.83 -2.08 -10.86
C PHE A 90 14.12 -1.29 -10.61
N ARG A 91 15.04 -1.23 -11.59
CA ARG A 91 16.30 -0.47 -11.46
C ARG A 91 16.14 0.98 -11.87
N ASN A 92 15.21 1.23 -12.78
CA ASN A 92 14.88 2.57 -13.25
C ASN A 92 13.34 2.67 -13.39
N PRO A 93 12.61 2.65 -12.28
CA PRO A 93 11.16 2.65 -12.31
C PRO A 93 10.63 3.97 -12.84
N ASP A 94 9.68 3.88 -13.77
CA ASP A 94 8.91 5.04 -14.21
C ASP A 94 7.92 5.40 -13.07
N ALA A 95 8.29 6.43 -12.31
CA ALA A 95 7.50 6.85 -11.16
C ALA A 95 6.09 7.33 -11.57
N GLU A 96 5.97 8.02 -12.71
CA GLU A 96 4.66 8.51 -13.19
C GLU A 96 3.75 7.33 -13.56
N ALA A 97 4.28 6.33 -14.26
CA ALA A 97 3.53 5.13 -14.61
C ALA A 97 3.10 4.35 -13.35
N ILE A 98 3.98 4.21 -12.36
CA ILE A 98 3.67 3.53 -11.10
C ILE A 98 2.61 4.28 -10.31
N ILE A 99 2.74 5.60 -10.18
CA ILE A 99 1.75 6.45 -9.49
C ILE A 99 0.39 6.38 -10.19
N ALA A 100 0.37 6.33 -11.53
CA ALA A 100 -0.86 6.21 -12.31
C ALA A 100 -1.60 4.89 -12.07
N LEU A 101 -0.90 3.81 -11.73
CA LEU A 101 -1.51 2.53 -11.32
C LEU A 101 -2.17 2.60 -9.94
N ASN A 102 -1.89 3.64 -9.16
CA ASN A 102 -2.43 3.92 -7.84
C ASN A 102 -2.38 2.68 -6.91
N PRO A 103 -1.20 2.10 -6.69
CA PRO A 103 -1.07 0.93 -5.81
C PRO A 103 -1.26 1.32 -4.35
N ASP A 104 -1.86 0.42 -3.57
CA ASP A 104 -1.95 0.58 -2.11
C ASP A 104 -0.58 0.37 -1.44
N ILE A 105 0.28 -0.45 -2.06
CA ILE A 105 1.64 -0.72 -1.58
C ILE A 105 2.53 -1.23 -2.70
N VAL A 106 3.82 -0.89 -2.62
CA VAL A 106 4.89 -1.48 -3.43
C VAL A 106 5.73 -2.38 -2.53
N ILE A 107 5.88 -3.64 -2.92
CA ILE A 107 6.78 -4.61 -2.26
C ILE A 107 8.07 -4.67 -3.07
N ALA A 108 9.10 -4.06 -2.51
CA ALA A 108 10.40 -3.94 -3.15
C ALA A 108 11.42 -4.94 -2.57
N SER A 109 12.51 -5.17 -3.28
CA SER A 109 13.64 -5.94 -2.79
C SER A 109 14.79 -5.01 -2.38
N GLY A 110 15.58 -5.39 -1.39
CA GLY A 110 16.79 -4.68 -1.02
C GLY A 110 17.79 -4.51 -2.18
N HIS A 111 17.76 -5.41 -3.18
CA HIS A 111 18.53 -5.28 -4.42
C HIS A 111 18.07 -4.13 -5.34
N ASN A 112 16.92 -3.54 -5.08
CA ASN A 112 16.44 -2.40 -5.86
C ASN A 112 17.22 -1.11 -5.54
N LYS A 113 17.88 -1.04 -4.38
CA LYS A 113 18.73 0.09 -4.02
C LYS A 113 20.13 -0.10 -4.62
N ALA A 114 20.62 0.91 -5.31
CA ALA A 114 21.97 0.98 -5.85
C ALA A 114 22.77 2.00 -5.04
N GLY A 115 23.47 1.55 -4.02
CA GLY A 115 24.16 2.43 -3.08
C GLY A 115 23.18 3.24 -2.22
N ASP A 116 23.40 4.57 -2.14
CA ASP A 116 22.55 5.47 -1.35
C ASP A 116 21.32 5.98 -2.10
N GLU A 117 21.18 5.65 -3.39
CA GLU A 117 20.04 6.08 -4.20
C GLU A 117 18.86 5.10 -4.04
N ASP A 118 17.71 5.67 -3.69
CA ASP A 118 16.46 4.93 -3.63
C ASP A 118 15.65 5.15 -4.90
N PRO A 119 15.53 4.17 -5.80
CA PRO A 119 14.80 4.32 -7.05
C PRO A 119 13.31 4.56 -6.86
N PHE A 120 12.76 4.29 -5.67
CA PHE A 120 11.36 4.52 -5.32
C PHE A 120 11.12 5.80 -4.52
N ALA A 121 12.11 6.69 -4.40
CA ALA A 121 11.98 7.93 -3.63
C ALA A 121 10.77 8.78 -4.06
N LEU A 122 10.60 9.03 -5.35
CA LEU A 122 9.47 9.81 -5.89
C LEU A 122 8.10 9.16 -5.61
N ILE A 123 8.05 7.83 -5.59
CA ILE A 123 6.84 7.08 -5.30
C ILE A 123 6.46 7.23 -3.83
N LYS A 124 7.46 7.20 -2.93
CA LYS A 124 7.27 7.48 -1.50
C LYS A 124 6.84 8.92 -1.25
N GLU A 125 7.42 9.88 -1.97
CA GLU A 125 7.03 11.30 -1.92
C GLU A 125 5.58 11.52 -2.37
N ALA A 126 5.10 10.70 -3.32
CA ALA A 126 3.70 10.68 -3.71
C ALA A 126 2.75 10.05 -2.67
N GLY A 127 3.29 9.57 -1.54
CA GLY A 127 2.52 9.00 -0.44
C GLY A 127 2.21 7.52 -0.59
N ILE A 128 2.79 6.83 -1.57
CA ILE A 128 2.62 5.38 -1.77
C ILE A 128 3.60 4.64 -0.86
N PRO A 129 3.12 3.74 0.01
CA PRO A 129 3.97 2.94 0.87
C PRO A 129 4.88 2.02 0.05
N VAL A 130 6.17 2.00 0.38
CA VAL A 130 7.14 1.07 -0.20
C VAL A 130 7.77 0.28 0.93
N ALA A 131 7.57 -1.03 0.94
CA ALA A 131 8.17 -1.95 1.90
C ALA A 131 9.28 -2.76 1.23
N TYR A 132 10.49 -2.72 1.79
CA TYR A 132 11.62 -3.49 1.29
C TYR A 132 11.74 -4.84 2.02
N ILE A 133 11.79 -5.90 1.24
CA ILE A 133 12.08 -7.24 1.73
C ILE A 133 13.54 -7.54 1.35
N PRO A 134 14.44 -7.75 2.32
CA PRO A 134 15.83 -8.07 2.03
C PRO A 134 15.91 -9.41 1.31
N SER A 135 16.87 -9.53 0.41
CA SER A 135 17.21 -10.82 -0.16
C SER A 135 17.88 -11.66 0.91
N SER A 136 17.42 -12.89 1.08
CA SER A 136 18.13 -13.84 1.96
C SER A 136 19.40 -14.29 1.27
N TYR A 137 20.56 -14.01 1.89
CA TYR A 137 21.86 -14.44 1.39
C TYR A 137 22.29 -15.81 1.93
N SER A 138 21.61 -16.34 2.93
CA SER A 138 21.94 -17.62 3.56
C SER A 138 20.74 -18.22 4.26
N ILE A 139 20.62 -19.53 4.16
CA ILE A 139 19.84 -20.38 5.05
C ILE A 139 20.91 -21.06 5.92
N ASP A 140 21.29 -20.42 7.01
CA ASP A 140 22.12 -21.02 8.06
C ASP A 140 21.23 -21.68 9.10
#